data_a2eb0aca0a50011b43e419e11f06e8a2
#
_entry.id   a2eb0aca0a50011b43e419e11f06e8a2
#
_cell.length_a   1.000
_cell.length_b   1.000
_cell.length_c   1.000
_cell.angle_alpha   90.00
_cell.angle_beta   90.00
_cell.angle_gamma   90.00
#
_symmetry.space_group_name_H-M   'P 1'
#
loop_
_entity.id
_entity.type
_entity.pdbx_description
1 polymer ?
#
loop_
_entity_poly.entity_id
_entity_poly.type
_entity_poly.pdbx_seq_one_letter_code
_entity_poly.pdbx_strand_id
1 'polypeptide(L)'
;EVDKVSARVQGPGQYNLSHGRDFLNNAAVVGSDPEYREIMNVRVLDGRFLNDTDLRERRKVIVVDKNVRDVLFHGQSPVGQHLLVNGTSYSIIGVFEMDQFGSYTFTFIPLTTAQLLFNHSDPSVGQTYLSVKDIDTDQKMAEFEQRLRNRLAAEHTFAPDDESAVWIYNRMEGYKNMMLVFGGINLFIWIIGLGTLLAGIVGVSNIMLVTVQERTFEFGIRKALGAKPSSIIRLILTESVMITAAFGYIGMVLGVFAMEGVNKLMTQTPPGEENTFNIFVNPTLNLSVAVSATIVLVLAGLIAGYIPSRRAARLKTVDALRHNK
;
A
#
# COMPACT_ATOMS: atom_id res chain seq x y z
N GLU A 1 5.46 -15.81 25.04
CA GLU A 1 5.91 -14.44 24.64
C GLU A 1 6.86 -14.51 23.46
N VAL A 2 8.10 -15.04 23.59
CA VAL A 2 9.01 -15.23 22.44
C VAL A 2 8.59 -16.50 21.70
N ASP A 3 8.24 -16.36 20.42
CA ASP A 3 7.83 -17.49 19.56
C ASP A 3 9.01 -18.00 18.73
N LYS A 4 9.71 -17.07 18.05
CA LYS A 4 10.86 -17.38 17.21
C LYS A 4 11.97 -16.36 17.42
N VAL A 5 13.19 -16.83 17.24
CA VAL A 5 14.41 -16.01 17.30
C VAL A 5 15.19 -16.28 16.03
N SER A 6 15.69 -15.23 15.40
CA SER A 6 16.56 -15.31 14.25
C SER A 6 17.73 -14.36 14.38
N ALA A 7 18.89 -14.81 14.00
CA ALA A 7 20.10 -14.03 13.99
C ALA A 7 20.49 -13.62 12.56
N ARG A 8 21.06 -12.42 12.46
CA ARG A 8 21.52 -11.87 11.18
C ARG A 8 22.93 -11.32 11.31
N VAL A 9 23.76 -11.64 10.33
CA VAL A 9 25.07 -11.03 10.10
C VAL A 9 25.09 -10.40 8.73
N GLN A 10 25.39 -9.12 8.66
CA GLN A 10 25.53 -8.43 7.37
C GLN A 10 27.01 -8.33 7.01
N GLY A 11 27.34 -8.66 5.77
CA GLY A 11 28.68 -8.47 5.26
C GLY A 11 29.08 -6.99 5.22
N PRO A 12 30.36 -6.67 5.40
CA PRO A 12 30.85 -5.31 5.35
C PRO A 12 30.72 -4.74 3.93
N GLY A 13 29.96 -3.66 3.78
CA GLY A 13 29.79 -2.95 2.53
C GLY A 13 28.83 -3.62 1.53
N GLN A 14 29.05 -3.31 0.27
CA GLN A 14 28.24 -3.78 -0.87
C GLN A 14 29.06 -4.77 -1.70
N TYR A 15 28.37 -5.75 -2.26
CA TYR A 15 28.98 -6.85 -3.01
C TYR A 15 28.61 -6.76 -4.49
N ASN A 16 29.57 -7.17 -5.33
CA ASN A 16 29.33 -7.34 -6.75
C ASN A 16 28.98 -8.80 -7.02
N LEU A 17 27.79 -8.97 -7.61
CA LEU A 17 27.29 -10.27 -8.05
C LEU A 17 27.56 -10.41 -9.55
N SER A 18 28.02 -11.57 -9.99
CA SER A 18 28.22 -11.82 -11.43
C SER A 18 27.89 -13.24 -11.82
N HIS A 19 27.34 -13.38 -13.04
CA HIS A 19 27.08 -14.65 -13.69
C HIS A 19 27.42 -14.52 -15.19
N GLY A 20 28.42 -15.31 -15.66
CA GLY A 20 28.89 -15.21 -17.03
C GLY A 20 29.49 -13.83 -17.35
N ARG A 21 28.80 -13.07 -18.19
CA ARG A 21 29.19 -11.69 -18.57
C ARG A 21 28.36 -10.62 -17.87
N ASP A 22 27.30 -11.02 -17.20
CA ASP A 22 26.37 -10.11 -16.52
C ASP A 22 26.83 -9.87 -15.09
N PHE A 23 26.64 -8.64 -14.62
CA PHE A 23 27.01 -8.24 -13.27
C PHE A 23 25.95 -7.30 -12.68
N LEU A 24 25.82 -7.36 -11.37
CA LEU A 24 24.97 -6.47 -10.57
C LEU A 24 25.80 -5.98 -9.39
N ASN A 25 25.93 -4.66 -9.31
CA ASN A 25 26.67 -4.01 -8.24
C ASN A 25 25.71 -3.66 -7.07
N ASN A 26 26.30 -3.35 -5.92
CA ASN A 26 25.58 -2.83 -4.75
C ASN A 26 24.58 -3.81 -4.12
N ALA A 27 24.81 -5.11 -4.20
CA ALA A 27 24.01 -6.09 -3.48
C ALA A 27 24.48 -6.25 -2.03
N ALA A 28 23.55 -6.39 -1.12
CA ALA A 28 23.85 -6.75 0.26
C ALA A 28 23.85 -8.29 0.42
N VAL A 29 24.90 -8.83 1.00
CA VAL A 29 25.00 -10.25 1.37
C VAL A 29 24.78 -10.40 2.85
N VAL A 30 23.80 -11.20 3.21
CA VAL A 30 23.29 -11.34 4.57
C VAL A 30 23.36 -12.80 5.00
N GLY A 31 24.05 -13.06 6.09
CA GLY A 31 23.99 -14.34 6.80
C GLY A 31 22.71 -14.43 7.63
N SER A 32 21.97 -15.52 7.45
CA SER A 32 20.69 -15.72 8.12
C SER A 32 20.48 -17.18 8.46
N ASP A 33 19.58 -17.45 9.39
CA ASP A 33 19.07 -18.76 9.75
C ASP A 33 17.71 -19.05 9.06
N PRO A 34 17.17 -20.28 9.15
CA PRO A 34 15.90 -20.63 8.51
C PRO A 34 14.70 -19.89 9.07
N GLU A 35 14.70 -19.54 10.36
CA GLU A 35 13.62 -18.87 11.09
C GLU A 35 13.38 -17.45 10.57
N TYR A 36 14.40 -16.83 9.99
CA TYR A 36 14.30 -15.49 9.37
C TYR A 36 13.20 -15.42 8.32
N ARG A 37 13.05 -16.50 7.53
CA ARG A 37 12.02 -16.59 6.50
C ARG A 37 10.63 -16.34 7.05
N GLU A 38 10.31 -16.95 8.20
CA GLU A 38 8.97 -16.85 8.78
C GLU A 38 8.78 -15.53 9.53
N ILE A 39 9.80 -15.08 10.28
CA ILE A 39 9.74 -13.79 11.02
C ILE A 39 9.56 -12.61 10.06
N MET A 40 10.25 -12.66 8.92
CA MET A 40 10.24 -11.57 7.95
C MET A 40 9.26 -11.79 6.78
N ASN A 41 8.47 -12.88 6.82
CA ASN A 41 7.52 -13.25 5.77
C ASN A 41 8.16 -13.29 4.37
N VAL A 42 9.35 -13.91 4.27
CA VAL A 42 10.07 -14.03 3.00
C VAL A 42 9.37 -15.06 2.11
N ARG A 43 8.88 -14.61 0.96
CA ARG A 43 8.20 -15.46 -0.01
C ARG A 43 9.22 -16.10 -0.96
N VAL A 44 9.32 -17.43 -0.94
CA VAL A 44 10.14 -18.17 -1.91
C VAL A 44 9.34 -18.35 -3.20
N LEU A 45 9.91 -17.87 -4.31
CA LEU A 45 9.32 -17.94 -5.65
C LEU A 45 9.73 -19.22 -6.38
N ASP A 46 10.98 -19.66 -6.17
CA ASP A 46 11.56 -20.84 -6.82
C ASP A 46 12.59 -21.50 -5.92
N GLY A 47 12.73 -22.82 -5.98
CA GLY A 47 13.65 -23.59 -5.15
C GLY A 47 13.26 -23.60 -3.66
N ARG A 48 14.24 -23.39 -2.77
CA ARG A 48 14.06 -23.40 -1.32
C ARG A 48 14.83 -22.30 -0.61
N PHE A 49 14.43 -21.99 0.61
CA PHE A 49 15.21 -21.17 1.54
C PHE A 49 16.29 -21.98 2.24
N LEU A 50 17.10 -21.34 3.05
CA LEU A 50 18.12 -21.95 3.91
C LEU A 50 17.49 -22.96 4.87
N ASN A 51 18.25 -23.98 5.25
CA ASN A 51 17.85 -24.97 6.25
C ASN A 51 19.00 -25.27 7.23
N ASP A 52 18.69 -26.03 8.30
CA ASP A 52 19.66 -26.37 9.35
C ASP A 52 20.87 -27.14 8.84
N THR A 53 20.73 -27.92 7.78
CA THR A 53 21.83 -28.66 7.17
C THR A 53 22.82 -27.69 6.52
N ASP A 54 22.32 -26.65 5.84
CA ASP A 54 23.16 -25.62 5.21
C ASP A 54 23.98 -24.89 6.27
N LEU A 55 23.39 -24.63 7.46
CA LEU A 55 24.06 -23.97 8.57
C LEU A 55 25.12 -24.91 9.20
N ARG A 56 24.73 -26.16 9.53
CA ARG A 56 25.63 -27.12 10.19
C ARG A 56 26.86 -27.46 9.35
N GLU A 57 26.65 -27.64 8.05
CA GLU A 57 27.70 -27.99 7.11
C GLU A 57 28.42 -26.75 6.52
N ARG A 58 27.99 -25.54 6.91
CA ARG A 58 28.55 -24.28 6.40
C ARG A 58 28.65 -24.24 4.89
N ARG A 59 27.54 -24.67 4.24
CA ARG A 59 27.47 -24.79 2.77
C ARG A 59 27.65 -23.43 2.11
N LYS A 60 28.36 -23.41 0.97
CA LYS A 60 28.43 -22.26 0.08
C LYS A 60 27.21 -22.20 -0.84
N VAL A 61 26.04 -21.98 -0.25
CA VAL A 61 24.75 -21.83 -0.95
C VAL A 61 24.23 -20.41 -0.76
N ILE A 62 23.41 -19.96 -1.72
CA ILE A 62 22.85 -18.63 -1.73
C ILE A 62 21.39 -18.66 -2.18
N VAL A 63 20.54 -17.86 -1.52
CA VAL A 63 19.18 -17.57 -1.95
C VAL A 63 19.18 -16.14 -2.46
N VAL A 64 18.74 -15.92 -3.69
CA VAL A 64 18.85 -14.65 -4.40
C VAL A 64 17.51 -13.94 -4.49
N ASP A 65 17.55 -12.61 -4.48
CA ASP A 65 16.37 -11.78 -4.72
C ASP A 65 15.86 -11.94 -6.15
N LYS A 66 14.56 -11.71 -6.35
CA LYS A 66 13.92 -11.69 -7.67
C LYS A 66 14.64 -10.74 -8.64
N ASN A 67 15.12 -9.58 -8.17
CA ASN A 67 15.86 -8.64 -8.99
C ASN A 67 17.16 -9.25 -9.52
N VAL A 68 17.89 -10.03 -8.71
CA VAL A 68 19.08 -10.77 -9.16
C VAL A 68 18.74 -11.75 -10.27
N ARG A 69 17.63 -12.51 -10.13
CA ARG A 69 17.14 -13.40 -11.19
C ARG A 69 16.85 -12.63 -12.48
N ASP A 70 16.15 -11.52 -12.37
CA ASP A 70 15.68 -10.77 -13.54
C ASP A 70 16.85 -10.09 -14.28
N VAL A 71 17.84 -9.58 -13.54
CA VAL A 71 19.02 -8.91 -14.13
C VAL A 71 20.08 -9.89 -14.63
N LEU A 72 20.49 -10.88 -13.81
CA LEU A 72 21.62 -11.76 -14.16
C LEU A 72 21.20 -13.03 -14.90
N PHE A 73 19.94 -13.44 -14.81
CA PHE A 73 19.41 -14.66 -15.41
C PHE A 73 18.25 -14.41 -16.38
N HIS A 74 18.00 -13.13 -16.73
CA HIS A 74 16.98 -12.70 -17.71
C HIS A 74 15.58 -13.29 -17.41
N GLY A 75 15.22 -13.40 -16.13
CA GLY A 75 13.95 -13.95 -15.66
C GLY A 75 13.86 -15.48 -15.66
N GLN A 76 14.90 -16.20 -16.10
CA GLN A 76 14.95 -17.67 -16.05
C GLN A 76 15.28 -18.15 -14.62
N SER A 77 14.92 -19.42 -14.31
CA SER A 77 15.27 -20.00 -13.03
C SER A 77 16.79 -20.15 -12.88
N PRO A 78 17.39 -19.53 -11.84
CA PRO A 78 18.80 -19.65 -11.56
C PRO A 78 19.12 -20.83 -10.62
N VAL A 79 18.12 -21.58 -10.16
CA VAL A 79 18.30 -22.65 -9.16
C VAL A 79 19.20 -23.75 -9.72
N GLY A 80 20.21 -24.13 -8.95
CA GLY A 80 21.22 -25.11 -9.35
C GLY A 80 22.42 -24.52 -10.12
N GLN A 81 22.36 -23.25 -10.52
CA GLN A 81 23.47 -22.54 -11.15
C GLN A 81 24.40 -21.92 -10.09
N HIS A 82 25.52 -21.37 -10.55
CA HIS A 82 26.51 -20.73 -9.71
C HIS A 82 26.48 -19.20 -9.87
N LEU A 83 26.60 -18.50 -8.74
CA LEU A 83 26.73 -17.05 -8.68
C LEU A 83 28.07 -16.71 -8.04
N LEU A 84 28.81 -15.80 -8.64
CA LEU A 84 30.03 -15.24 -8.06
C LEU A 84 29.67 -14.02 -7.20
N VAL A 85 30.08 -14.03 -5.95
CA VAL A 85 29.95 -12.92 -5.00
C VAL A 85 31.35 -12.44 -4.65
N ASN A 86 31.75 -11.28 -5.17
CA ASN A 86 33.14 -10.79 -5.05
C ASN A 86 34.18 -11.87 -5.38
N GLY A 87 33.96 -12.66 -6.45
CA GLY A 87 34.84 -13.72 -6.90
C GLY A 87 34.70 -15.07 -6.15
N THR A 88 33.91 -15.15 -5.09
CA THR A 88 33.60 -16.42 -4.43
C THR A 88 32.36 -17.05 -5.02
N SER A 89 32.45 -18.32 -5.40
CA SER A 89 31.33 -19.07 -6.02
C SER A 89 30.39 -19.65 -4.99
N TYR A 90 29.08 -19.41 -5.20
CA TYR A 90 27.98 -19.98 -4.42
C TYR A 90 27.00 -20.71 -5.34
N SER A 91 26.44 -21.82 -4.85
CA SER A 91 25.36 -22.52 -5.56
C SER A 91 24.02 -21.87 -5.20
N ILE A 92 23.25 -21.47 -6.20
CA ILE A 92 21.91 -20.88 -5.99
C ILE A 92 20.93 -21.99 -5.67
N ILE A 93 20.26 -21.89 -4.52
CA ILE A 93 19.30 -22.90 -4.04
C ILE A 93 17.85 -22.41 -4.06
N GLY A 94 17.65 -21.11 -4.26
CA GLY A 94 16.30 -20.54 -4.36
C GLY A 94 16.30 -19.07 -4.75
N VAL A 95 15.11 -18.63 -5.12
CA VAL A 95 14.77 -17.23 -5.43
C VAL A 95 13.68 -16.79 -4.47
N PHE A 96 13.83 -15.61 -3.90
CA PHE A 96 12.84 -15.04 -3.01
C PHE A 96 12.36 -13.67 -3.46
N GLU A 97 11.23 -13.28 -2.93
CA GLU A 97 10.67 -11.93 -2.98
C GLU A 97 10.29 -11.53 -1.55
N MET A 98 10.62 -10.32 -1.19
CA MET A 98 10.28 -9.77 0.12
C MET A 98 9.69 -8.38 -0.06
N ASP A 99 8.57 -8.13 0.60
CA ASP A 99 7.95 -6.80 0.63
C ASP A 99 8.84 -5.86 1.48
N GLN A 100 9.72 -5.11 0.81
CA GLN A 100 10.59 -4.14 1.46
C GLN A 100 10.31 -2.73 0.96
N PHE A 101 10.37 -1.78 1.87
CA PHE A 101 10.50 -0.38 1.54
C PHE A 101 11.95 -0.10 1.10
N GLY A 102 12.18 0.01 -0.20
CA GLY A 102 13.47 0.40 -0.78
C GLY A 102 14.00 -0.56 -1.85
N SER A 103 14.86 -0.04 -2.72
CA SER A 103 15.45 -0.74 -3.88
C SER A 103 16.73 -1.51 -3.57
N TYR A 104 16.92 -1.96 -2.33
CA TYR A 104 18.12 -2.72 -2.00
C TYR A 104 17.97 -4.17 -2.42
N THR A 105 18.93 -4.64 -3.23
CA THR A 105 19.03 -6.07 -3.59
C THR A 105 19.72 -6.81 -2.46
N PHE A 106 19.02 -7.79 -1.87
CA PHE A 106 19.56 -8.65 -0.83
C PHE A 106 19.78 -10.06 -1.36
N THR A 107 20.77 -10.74 -0.77
CA THR A 107 20.96 -12.18 -0.96
C THR A 107 21.21 -12.81 0.40
N PHE A 108 20.73 -14.03 0.60
CA PHE A 108 20.90 -14.76 1.86
C PHE A 108 21.87 -15.93 1.70
N ILE A 109 22.82 -16.03 2.63
CA ILE A 109 23.72 -17.17 2.80
C ILE A 109 23.53 -17.74 4.21
N PRO A 110 23.95 -18.99 4.49
CA PRO A 110 23.86 -19.53 5.84
C PRO A 110 24.60 -18.66 6.87
N LEU A 111 23.99 -18.42 8.02
CA LEU A 111 24.54 -17.59 9.09
C LEU A 111 25.98 -18.00 9.45
N THR A 112 26.21 -19.29 9.63
CA THR A 112 27.53 -19.85 9.98
C THR A 112 28.56 -19.66 8.87
N THR A 113 28.14 -19.67 7.60
CA THR A 113 29.00 -19.35 6.46
C THR A 113 29.35 -17.87 6.45
N ALA A 114 28.38 -16.98 6.74
CA ALA A 114 28.60 -15.54 6.83
C ALA A 114 29.55 -15.19 7.97
N GLN A 115 29.38 -15.79 9.16
CA GLN A 115 30.28 -15.59 10.28
C GLN A 115 31.73 -15.95 9.93
N LEU A 116 31.96 -17.05 9.23
CA LEU A 116 33.30 -17.43 8.77
C LEU A 116 33.89 -16.43 7.78
N LEU A 117 33.06 -15.85 6.91
CA LEU A 117 33.54 -14.96 5.85
C LEU A 117 33.74 -13.54 6.33
N PHE A 118 32.87 -13.05 7.21
CA PHE A 118 32.83 -11.64 7.60
C PHE A 118 33.46 -11.39 8.99
N ASN A 119 33.37 -12.36 9.89
CA ASN A 119 33.78 -12.21 11.29
C ASN A 119 34.68 -13.36 11.75
N HIS A 120 35.82 -13.56 11.07
CA HIS A 120 36.74 -14.64 11.38
C HIS A 120 37.21 -14.74 12.85
N SER A 121 37.24 -13.61 13.55
CA SER A 121 37.76 -13.52 14.91
C SER A 121 36.69 -13.43 16.00
N ASP A 122 35.44 -13.18 15.60
CA ASP A 122 34.34 -12.97 16.54
C ASP A 122 33.05 -13.55 15.95
N PRO A 123 32.47 -14.62 16.54
CA PRO A 123 31.23 -15.23 16.07
C PRO A 123 29.98 -14.40 16.43
N SER A 124 30.13 -13.13 16.74
CA SER A 124 29.03 -12.25 17.09
C SER A 124 27.99 -12.12 15.96
N VAL A 125 26.78 -11.75 16.33
CA VAL A 125 25.69 -11.45 15.41
C VAL A 125 25.42 -9.94 15.43
N GLY A 126 25.18 -9.36 14.25
CA GLY A 126 24.95 -7.92 14.16
C GLY A 126 23.54 -7.51 14.59
N GLN A 127 22.56 -8.38 14.34
CA GLN A 127 21.16 -8.13 14.66
C GLN A 127 20.46 -9.43 15.04
N THR A 128 19.55 -9.35 16.01
CA THR A 128 18.67 -10.46 16.39
C THR A 128 17.22 -10.03 16.17
N TYR A 129 16.45 -10.86 15.51
CA TYR A 129 15.02 -10.68 15.26
C TYR A 129 14.23 -11.59 16.18
N LEU A 130 13.23 -11.04 16.81
CA LEU A 130 12.34 -11.77 17.71
C LEU A 130 10.90 -11.69 17.17
N SER A 131 10.24 -12.83 17.10
CA SER A 131 8.77 -12.90 16.95
C SER A 131 8.17 -13.14 18.32
N VAL A 132 7.21 -12.30 18.69
CA VAL A 132 6.52 -12.37 20.00
C VAL A 132 5.04 -12.64 19.80
N LYS A 133 4.45 -13.43 20.70
CA LYS A 133 3.02 -13.73 20.74
C LYS A 133 2.39 -13.20 22.01
N ASP A 134 1.08 -12.92 21.96
CA ASP A 134 0.26 -12.48 23.11
C ASP A 134 0.65 -11.11 23.69
N ILE A 135 1.36 -10.29 22.90
CA ILE A 135 1.71 -8.90 23.24
C ILE A 135 0.88 -7.98 22.34
N ASP A 136 -0.30 -7.63 22.82
CA ASP A 136 -1.33 -6.88 22.08
C ASP A 136 -1.46 -5.42 22.51
N THR A 137 -0.80 -5.02 23.62
CA THR A 137 -0.86 -3.67 24.18
C THR A 137 0.52 -3.06 24.30
N ASP A 138 0.58 -1.71 24.25
CA ASP A 138 1.84 -0.97 24.38
C ASP A 138 2.47 -1.19 25.78
N GLN A 139 1.63 -1.35 26.80
CA GLN A 139 2.11 -1.63 28.15
C GLN A 139 2.82 -3.00 28.22
N LYS A 140 2.19 -4.07 27.68
CA LYS A 140 2.83 -5.41 27.65
C LYS A 140 4.12 -5.40 26.83
N MET A 141 4.19 -4.59 25.76
CA MET A 141 5.38 -4.46 24.96
C MET A 141 6.50 -3.77 25.77
N ALA A 142 6.21 -2.68 26.44
CA ALA A 142 7.18 -1.99 27.30
C ALA A 142 7.69 -2.90 28.43
N GLU A 143 6.79 -3.67 29.06
CA GLU A 143 7.17 -4.66 30.08
C GLU A 143 8.06 -5.78 29.50
N PHE A 144 7.78 -6.23 28.29
CA PHE A 144 8.59 -7.23 27.56
C PHE A 144 9.97 -6.67 27.24
N GLU A 145 10.05 -5.46 26.69
CA GLU A 145 11.32 -4.80 26.36
C GLU A 145 12.19 -4.60 27.60
N GLN A 146 11.59 -4.20 28.72
CA GLN A 146 12.31 -4.05 29.99
C GLN A 146 12.83 -5.39 30.51
N ARG A 147 12.03 -6.47 30.46
CA ARG A 147 12.48 -7.82 30.86
C ARG A 147 13.60 -8.32 29.95
N LEU A 148 13.48 -8.10 28.63
CA LEU A 148 14.53 -8.47 27.67
C LEU A 148 15.82 -7.72 27.95
N ARG A 149 15.77 -6.40 28.18
CA ARG A 149 16.91 -5.57 28.52
C ARG A 149 17.58 -6.02 29.82
N ASN A 150 16.81 -6.27 30.87
CA ASN A 150 17.31 -6.77 32.15
C ASN A 150 18.05 -8.12 31.99
N ARG A 151 17.52 -9.02 31.18
CA ARG A 151 18.14 -10.31 30.92
C ARG A 151 19.46 -10.17 30.13
N LEU A 152 19.44 -9.35 29.08
CA LEU A 152 20.65 -9.07 28.29
C LEU A 152 21.73 -8.35 29.13
N ALA A 153 21.31 -7.43 29.99
CA ALA A 153 22.23 -6.72 30.92
C ALA A 153 22.94 -7.67 31.87
N ALA A 154 22.21 -8.67 32.39
CA ALA A 154 22.79 -9.67 33.26
C ALA A 154 23.82 -10.58 32.57
N GLU A 155 23.58 -10.93 31.28
CA GLU A 155 24.47 -11.80 30.48
C GLU A 155 25.68 -11.03 29.89
N HIS A 156 25.49 -9.77 29.51
CA HIS A 156 26.47 -8.97 28.78
C HIS A 156 27.12 -7.85 29.62
N THR A 157 26.87 -7.82 30.95
CA THR A 157 27.52 -6.90 31.90
C THR A 157 27.42 -5.41 31.56
N PHE A 158 26.25 -4.94 31.17
CA PHE A 158 25.91 -3.51 31.02
C PHE A 158 24.83 -3.10 32.02
N ALA A 159 24.66 -1.81 32.28
CA ALA A 159 23.63 -1.32 33.19
C ALA A 159 22.24 -1.44 32.56
N PRO A 160 21.21 -2.00 33.27
CA PRO A 160 19.86 -2.20 32.67
C PRO A 160 19.16 -0.91 32.26
N ASP A 161 19.55 0.23 32.77
CA ASP A 161 19.07 1.57 32.46
C ASP A 161 19.84 2.24 31.29
N ASP A 162 20.92 1.61 30.81
CA ASP A 162 21.66 2.10 29.64
C ASP A 162 20.92 1.71 28.32
N GLU A 163 20.15 2.64 27.83
CA GLU A 163 19.44 2.46 26.56
C GLU A 163 20.37 2.41 25.33
N SER A 164 21.60 2.92 25.47
CA SER A 164 22.58 2.92 24.38
C SER A 164 23.28 1.59 24.17
N ALA A 165 23.31 0.73 25.21
CA ALA A 165 23.98 -0.57 25.17
C ALA A 165 23.28 -1.56 24.22
N VAL A 166 21.96 -1.51 24.15
CA VAL A 166 21.15 -2.35 23.25
C VAL A 166 20.02 -1.53 22.64
N TRP A 167 20.04 -1.38 21.32
CA TRP A 167 18.97 -0.73 20.60
C TRP A 167 17.88 -1.75 20.24
N ILE A 168 16.68 -1.54 20.81
CA ILE A 168 15.51 -2.38 20.54
C ILE A 168 14.59 -1.62 19.59
N TYR A 169 14.38 -2.17 18.41
CA TYR A 169 13.46 -1.59 17.40
C TYR A 169 12.15 -2.34 17.38
N ASN A 170 11.10 -1.68 17.83
CA ASN A 170 9.75 -2.22 17.83
C ASN A 170 9.03 -1.87 16.51
N ARG A 171 8.89 -2.85 15.62
CA ARG A 171 8.19 -2.68 14.35
C ARG A 171 6.70 -2.36 14.51
N MET A 172 6.08 -2.81 15.60
CA MET A 172 4.67 -2.53 15.87
C MET A 172 4.42 -1.04 16.10
N GLU A 173 5.32 -0.38 16.82
CA GLU A 173 5.24 1.07 17.04
C GLU A 173 5.36 1.85 15.71
N GLY A 174 6.33 1.51 14.89
CA GLY A 174 6.48 2.08 13.55
C GLY A 174 5.24 1.87 12.67
N TYR A 175 4.65 0.67 12.73
CA TYR A 175 3.41 0.37 12.01
C TYR A 175 2.21 1.19 12.53
N LYS A 176 2.05 1.33 13.85
CA LYS A 176 0.99 2.16 14.46
C LYS A 176 1.12 3.63 14.05
N ASN A 177 2.33 4.17 14.11
CA ASN A 177 2.60 5.55 13.70
C ASN A 177 2.27 5.77 12.21
N MET A 178 2.65 4.82 11.35
CA MET A 178 2.28 4.86 9.94
C MET A 178 0.77 4.80 9.73
N MET A 179 0.05 3.94 10.45
CA MET A 179 -1.41 3.86 10.40
C MET A 179 -2.10 5.14 10.87
N LEU A 180 -1.56 5.83 11.88
CA LEU A 180 -2.07 7.15 12.29
C LEU A 180 -1.89 8.19 11.18
N VAL A 181 -0.75 8.22 10.52
CA VAL A 181 -0.50 9.13 9.38
C VAL A 181 -1.46 8.83 8.23
N PHE A 182 -1.59 7.56 7.82
CA PHE A 182 -2.55 7.18 6.78
C PHE A 182 -4.01 7.44 7.18
N GLY A 183 -4.35 7.24 8.44
CA GLY A 183 -5.66 7.61 8.99
C GLY A 183 -5.94 9.10 8.87
N GLY A 184 -4.95 9.94 9.18
CA GLY A 184 -5.02 11.39 9.02
C GLY A 184 -5.19 11.82 7.55
N ILE A 185 -4.40 11.25 6.65
CA ILE A 185 -4.51 11.49 5.20
C ILE A 185 -5.89 11.08 4.69
N ASN A 186 -6.37 9.91 5.10
CA ASN A 186 -7.69 9.42 4.70
C ASN A 186 -8.81 10.34 5.18
N LEU A 187 -8.76 10.78 6.44
CA LEU A 187 -9.71 11.76 6.98
C LEU A 187 -9.70 13.08 6.19
N PHE A 188 -8.52 13.57 5.85
CA PHE A 188 -8.36 14.80 5.06
C PHE A 188 -8.98 14.65 3.65
N ILE A 189 -8.74 13.52 2.99
CA ILE A 189 -9.35 13.22 1.69
C ILE A 189 -10.88 13.17 1.79
N TRP A 190 -11.43 12.57 2.86
CA TRP A 190 -12.87 12.54 3.10
C TRP A 190 -13.46 13.93 3.29
N ILE A 191 -12.79 14.80 4.05
CA ILE A 191 -13.24 16.19 4.27
C ILE A 191 -13.29 16.97 2.94
N ILE A 192 -12.22 16.88 2.13
CA ILE A 192 -12.17 17.55 0.82
C ILE A 192 -13.22 16.94 -0.12
N GLY A 193 -13.30 15.60 -0.18
CA GLY A 193 -14.25 14.91 -1.02
C GLY A 193 -15.70 15.23 -0.71
N LEU A 194 -16.07 15.27 0.56
CA LEU A 194 -17.42 15.67 0.98
C LEU A 194 -17.67 17.17 0.70
N GLY A 195 -16.67 18.03 0.93
CA GLY A 195 -16.78 19.45 0.62
C GLY A 195 -17.03 19.73 -0.86
N THR A 196 -16.27 19.08 -1.74
CA THR A 196 -16.44 19.18 -3.20
C THR A 196 -17.76 18.58 -3.68
N LEU A 197 -18.18 17.45 -3.09
CA LEU A 197 -19.49 16.85 -3.38
C LEU A 197 -20.64 17.81 -2.99
N LEU A 198 -20.57 18.42 -1.83
CA LEU A 198 -21.57 19.42 -1.39
C LEU A 198 -21.60 20.63 -2.33
N ALA A 199 -20.46 21.13 -2.76
CA ALA A 199 -20.38 22.22 -3.74
C ALA A 199 -21.03 21.78 -5.07
N GLY A 200 -20.79 20.58 -5.54
CA GLY A 200 -21.43 19.99 -6.72
C GLY A 200 -22.94 19.86 -6.57
N ILE A 201 -23.45 19.40 -5.43
CA ILE A 201 -24.89 19.31 -5.13
C ILE A 201 -25.54 20.70 -5.20
N VAL A 202 -24.93 21.73 -4.63
CA VAL A 202 -25.43 23.09 -4.68
C VAL A 202 -25.43 23.63 -6.12
N GLY A 203 -24.36 23.38 -6.88
CA GLY A 203 -24.25 23.76 -8.28
C GLY A 203 -25.36 23.15 -9.15
N VAL A 204 -25.55 21.83 -9.05
CA VAL A 204 -26.63 21.12 -9.78
C VAL A 204 -27.99 21.61 -9.32
N SER A 205 -28.22 21.81 -8.02
CA SER A 205 -29.48 22.32 -7.49
C SER A 205 -29.81 23.72 -8.04
N ASN A 206 -28.82 24.60 -8.14
CA ASN A 206 -29.02 25.95 -8.71
C ASN A 206 -29.39 25.90 -10.21
N ILE A 207 -28.69 25.08 -10.99
CA ILE A 207 -29.00 24.88 -12.41
C ILE A 207 -30.44 24.35 -12.56
N MET A 208 -30.80 23.33 -11.78
CA MET A 208 -32.15 22.75 -11.81
C MET A 208 -33.23 23.72 -11.38
N LEU A 209 -32.94 24.66 -10.45
CA LEU A 209 -33.88 25.72 -10.08
C LEU A 209 -34.16 26.67 -11.24
N VAL A 210 -33.12 27.07 -11.99
CA VAL A 210 -33.26 27.88 -13.20
C VAL A 210 -34.07 27.14 -14.27
N THR A 211 -33.71 25.90 -14.54
CA THR A 211 -34.44 25.06 -15.51
C THR A 211 -35.93 24.89 -15.14
N VAL A 212 -36.22 24.69 -13.84
CA VAL A 212 -37.63 24.63 -13.38
C VAL A 212 -38.35 25.94 -13.62
N GLN A 213 -37.70 27.09 -13.43
CA GLN A 213 -38.28 28.43 -13.67
C GLN A 213 -38.57 28.64 -15.15
N GLU A 214 -37.64 28.29 -16.05
CA GLU A 214 -37.83 28.38 -17.50
C GLU A 214 -38.98 27.46 -18.01
N ARG A 215 -39.17 26.29 -17.40
CA ARG A 215 -40.21 25.32 -17.74
C ARG A 215 -41.50 25.46 -16.92
N THR A 216 -41.66 26.57 -16.18
CA THR A 216 -42.80 26.78 -15.28
C THR A 216 -44.15 26.69 -16.03
N PHE A 217 -44.23 27.25 -17.23
CA PHE A 217 -45.41 27.17 -18.07
C PHE A 217 -45.80 25.74 -18.49
N GLU A 218 -44.81 24.93 -18.87
CA GLU A 218 -44.98 23.50 -19.18
C GLU A 218 -45.58 22.73 -18.00
N PHE A 219 -45.02 22.94 -16.80
CA PHE A 219 -45.51 22.31 -15.56
C PHE A 219 -46.92 22.81 -15.19
N GLY A 220 -47.24 24.09 -15.50
CA GLY A 220 -48.57 24.66 -15.34
C GLY A 220 -49.60 23.95 -16.20
N ILE A 221 -49.32 23.72 -17.47
CA ILE A 221 -50.19 22.99 -18.40
C ILE A 221 -50.41 21.56 -17.92
N ARG A 222 -49.33 20.83 -17.56
CA ARG A 222 -49.44 19.45 -17.06
C ARG A 222 -50.34 19.36 -15.82
N LYS A 223 -50.23 20.34 -14.91
CA LYS A 223 -51.08 20.43 -13.73
C LYS A 223 -52.54 20.75 -14.05
N ALA A 224 -52.77 21.65 -15.02
CA ALA A 224 -54.13 21.96 -15.50
C ALA A 224 -54.81 20.76 -16.11
N LEU A 225 -54.04 19.87 -16.76
CA LEU A 225 -54.52 18.59 -17.34
C LEU A 225 -54.63 17.47 -16.27
N GLY A 226 -54.44 17.77 -14.98
CA GLY A 226 -54.65 16.82 -13.89
C GLY A 226 -53.44 16.02 -13.46
N ALA A 227 -52.23 16.38 -13.88
CA ALA A 227 -51.01 15.69 -13.43
C ALA A 227 -50.80 15.84 -11.89
N LYS A 228 -50.55 14.71 -11.23
CA LYS A 228 -50.30 14.67 -9.81
C LYS A 228 -48.96 15.36 -9.48
N PRO A 229 -48.83 16.11 -8.37
CA PRO A 229 -47.58 16.72 -7.94
C PRO A 229 -46.40 15.76 -7.90
N SER A 230 -46.63 14.51 -7.49
CA SER A 230 -45.62 13.45 -7.44
C SER A 230 -45.03 13.08 -8.80
N SER A 231 -45.82 13.23 -9.88
CA SER A 231 -45.35 12.97 -11.24
C SER A 231 -44.32 14.03 -11.68
N ILE A 232 -44.55 15.31 -11.31
CA ILE A 232 -43.62 16.42 -11.60
C ILE A 232 -42.32 16.24 -10.77
N ILE A 233 -42.44 15.87 -9.46
CA ILE A 233 -41.29 15.59 -8.60
C ILE A 233 -40.46 14.46 -9.21
N ARG A 234 -41.08 13.35 -9.58
CA ARG A 234 -40.36 12.20 -10.15
C ARG A 234 -39.64 12.57 -11.45
N LEU A 235 -40.25 13.36 -12.32
CA LEU A 235 -39.65 13.81 -13.58
C LEU A 235 -38.35 14.60 -13.29
N ILE A 236 -38.39 15.61 -12.41
CA ILE A 236 -37.25 16.46 -12.11
C ILE A 236 -36.17 15.69 -11.36
N LEU A 237 -36.53 14.78 -10.45
CA LEU A 237 -35.57 13.92 -9.76
C LEU A 237 -34.86 12.98 -10.74
N THR A 238 -35.57 12.39 -11.67
CA THR A 238 -34.99 11.52 -12.71
C THR A 238 -33.99 12.29 -13.57
N GLU A 239 -34.36 13.52 -13.98
CA GLU A 239 -33.50 14.40 -14.77
C GLU A 239 -32.22 14.77 -14.00
N SER A 240 -32.35 15.15 -12.72
CA SER A 240 -31.23 15.47 -11.84
C SER A 240 -30.29 14.24 -11.65
N VAL A 241 -30.84 13.05 -11.41
CA VAL A 241 -30.04 11.83 -11.27
C VAL A 241 -29.33 11.46 -12.58
N MET A 242 -30.01 11.59 -13.73
CA MET A 242 -29.39 11.33 -15.04
C MET A 242 -28.21 12.25 -15.30
N ILE A 243 -28.36 13.57 -15.06
CA ILE A 243 -27.28 14.54 -15.23
C ILE A 243 -26.11 14.20 -14.29
N THR A 244 -26.40 13.99 -13.01
CA THR A 244 -25.37 13.69 -12.02
C THR A 244 -24.66 12.36 -12.32
N ALA A 245 -25.39 11.32 -12.74
CA ALA A 245 -24.81 10.03 -13.12
C ALA A 245 -23.94 10.14 -14.37
N ALA A 246 -24.38 10.86 -15.40
CA ALA A 246 -23.63 11.02 -16.65
C ALA A 246 -22.30 11.76 -16.40
N PHE A 247 -22.35 12.94 -15.77
CA PHE A 247 -21.14 13.71 -15.47
C PHE A 247 -20.27 13.05 -14.42
N GLY A 248 -20.86 12.37 -13.44
CA GLY A 248 -20.12 11.59 -12.44
C GLY A 248 -19.39 10.40 -13.06
N TYR A 249 -20.01 9.70 -14.03
CA TYR A 249 -19.34 8.64 -14.78
C TYR A 249 -18.16 9.18 -15.61
N ILE A 250 -18.35 10.31 -16.29
CA ILE A 250 -17.26 10.98 -17.02
C ILE A 250 -16.12 11.35 -16.05
N GLY A 251 -16.44 11.92 -14.90
CA GLY A 251 -15.46 12.25 -13.87
C GLY A 251 -14.70 11.01 -13.37
N MET A 252 -15.39 9.90 -13.16
CA MET A 252 -14.77 8.62 -12.77
C MET A 252 -13.79 8.13 -13.84
N VAL A 253 -14.20 8.12 -15.11
CA VAL A 253 -13.37 7.70 -16.25
C VAL A 253 -12.11 8.59 -16.35
N LEU A 254 -12.27 9.90 -16.23
CA LEU A 254 -11.13 10.84 -16.23
C LEU A 254 -10.19 10.60 -15.04
N GLY A 255 -10.73 10.30 -13.86
CA GLY A 255 -9.94 9.94 -12.68
C GLY A 255 -9.11 8.68 -12.89
N VAL A 256 -9.69 7.64 -13.52
CA VAL A 256 -8.99 6.41 -13.88
C VAL A 256 -7.85 6.71 -14.84
N PHE A 257 -8.10 7.45 -15.90
CA PHE A 257 -7.07 7.81 -16.88
C PHE A 257 -5.95 8.66 -16.26
N ALA A 258 -6.28 9.58 -15.37
CA ALA A 258 -5.28 10.36 -14.65
C ALA A 258 -4.38 9.45 -13.78
N MET A 259 -4.98 8.50 -13.05
CA MET A 259 -4.25 7.55 -12.22
C MET A 259 -3.35 6.61 -13.04
N GLU A 260 -3.87 6.10 -14.16
CA GLU A 260 -3.09 5.28 -15.09
C GLU A 260 -1.92 6.07 -15.70
N GLY A 261 -2.14 7.35 -16.02
CA GLY A 261 -1.09 8.25 -16.50
C GLY A 261 0.03 8.43 -15.46
N VAL A 262 -0.33 8.65 -14.19
CA VAL A 262 0.63 8.73 -13.08
C VAL A 262 1.39 7.42 -12.93
N ASN A 263 0.69 6.29 -12.92
CA ASN A 263 1.29 4.96 -12.81
C ASN A 263 2.30 4.72 -13.94
N LYS A 264 1.95 5.06 -15.18
CA LYS A 264 2.84 4.90 -16.34
C LYS A 264 4.09 5.80 -16.26
N LEU A 265 3.95 7.02 -15.75
CA LEU A 265 5.08 7.93 -15.54
C LEU A 265 6.02 7.39 -14.45
N MET A 266 5.49 6.80 -13.38
CA MET A 266 6.28 6.25 -12.27
C MET A 266 6.99 4.94 -12.66
N THR A 267 6.40 4.12 -13.53
CA THR A 267 6.99 2.85 -13.98
C THR A 267 8.01 3.03 -15.12
N GLN A 268 8.13 4.20 -15.73
CA GLN A 268 9.13 4.49 -16.78
C GLN A 268 10.51 4.84 -16.24
N THR A 269 10.74 4.86 -14.92
CA THR A 269 12.08 5.06 -14.35
C THR A 269 12.94 3.84 -14.68
N PRO A 270 14.12 4.00 -15.32
CA PRO A 270 14.96 2.86 -15.69
C PRO A 270 15.37 2.04 -14.47
N PRO A 271 15.46 0.71 -14.58
CA PRO A 271 16.00 -0.12 -13.52
C PRO A 271 17.48 0.25 -13.32
N GLY A 272 17.80 0.92 -12.22
CA GLY A 272 19.18 1.33 -11.89
C GLY A 272 19.31 2.70 -11.22
N GLU A 273 18.34 3.58 -11.26
CA GLU A 273 18.35 4.82 -10.45
C GLU A 273 17.63 4.60 -9.12
N GLU A 274 18.43 4.35 -8.09
CA GLU A 274 18.10 3.92 -6.74
C GLU A 274 17.55 5.04 -5.85
N ASN A 275 16.49 5.73 -6.19
CA ASN A 275 15.89 6.67 -5.21
C ASN A 275 14.37 6.84 -5.32
N THR A 276 13.67 5.91 -5.92
CA THR A 276 12.22 6.05 -5.97
C THR A 276 11.58 5.19 -4.87
N PHE A 277 11.08 5.84 -3.83
CA PHE A 277 10.09 5.24 -2.94
C PHE A 277 8.88 4.86 -3.79
N ASN A 278 8.82 3.62 -4.23
CA ASN A 278 7.63 3.05 -4.87
C ASN A 278 6.53 2.89 -3.81
N ILE A 279 5.97 4.01 -3.36
CA ILE A 279 4.84 4.05 -2.42
C ILE A 279 3.56 3.55 -3.10
N PHE A 280 3.50 3.67 -4.44
CA PHE A 280 2.35 3.26 -5.23
C PHE A 280 2.69 1.98 -6.01
N VAL A 281 2.28 0.84 -5.47
CA VAL A 281 2.35 -0.44 -6.17
C VAL A 281 0.98 -0.71 -6.78
N ASN A 282 0.89 -0.65 -8.12
CA ASN A 282 -0.31 -0.99 -8.90
C ASN A 282 -1.63 -0.43 -8.34
N PRO A 283 -1.94 0.86 -8.53
CA PRO A 283 -3.22 1.41 -8.13
C PRO A 283 -4.33 0.83 -9.01
N THR A 284 -4.83 -0.34 -8.66
CA THR A 284 -5.99 -0.96 -9.32
C THR A 284 -7.27 -0.48 -8.67
N LEU A 285 -8.21 0.01 -9.47
CA LEU A 285 -9.53 0.34 -9.00
C LEU A 285 -10.29 -0.94 -8.61
N ASN A 286 -10.57 -1.07 -7.34
CA ASN A 286 -11.39 -2.17 -6.84
C ASN A 286 -12.85 -1.94 -7.28
N LEU A 287 -13.50 -2.97 -7.82
CA LEU A 287 -14.90 -2.93 -8.24
C LEU A 287 -15.83 -2.39 -7.13
N SER A 288 -15.54 -2.71 -5.86
CA SER A 288 -16.31 -2.21 -4.72
C SER A 288 -16.26 -0.68 -4.60
N VAL A 289 -15.13 -0.05 -4.94
CA VAL A 289 -14.98 1.41 -4.95
C VAL A 289 -15.83 2.03 -6.06
N ALA A 290 -15.82 1.46 -7.25
CA ALA A 290 -16.64 1.93 -8.38
C ALA A 290 -18.14 1.85 -8.06
N VAL A 291 -18.59 0.74 -7.47
CA VAL A 291 -20.00 0.57 -7.06
C VAL A 291 -20.39 1.57 -5.96
N SER A 292 -19.55 1.74 -4.92
CA SER A 292 -19.83 2.69 -3.85
C SER A 292 -19.85 4.15 -4.35
N ALA A 293 -18.95 4.52 -5.24
CA ALA A 293 -18.93 5.84 -5.89
C ALA A 293 -20.23 6.08 -6.69
N THR A 294 -20.69 5.07 -7.44
CA THR A 294 -21.96 5.17 -8.19
C THR A 294 -23.15 5.38 -7.26
N ILE A 295 -23.22 4.67 -6.14
CA ILE A 295 -24.27 4.85 -5.13
C ILE A 295 -24.25 6.28 -4.56
N VAL A 296 -23.07 6.78 -4.20
CA VAL A 296 -22.88 8.14 -3.67
C VAL A 296 -23.34 9.18 -4.70
N LEU A 297 -23.01 9.01 -5.99
CA LEU A 297 -23.43 9.90 -7.07
C LEU A 297 -24.96 9.93 -7.24
N VAL A 298 -25.61 8.77 -7.20
CA VAL A 298 -27.08 8.68 -7.27
C VAL A 298 -27.74 9.39 -6.10
N LEU A 299 -27.23 9.19 -4.88
CA LEU A 299 -27.72 9.87 -3.69
C LEU A 299 -27.51 11.39 -3.77
N ALA A 300 -26.36 11.84 -4.26
CA ALA A 300 -26.08 13.27 -4.49
C ALA A 300 -27.05 13.89 -5.50
N GLY A 301 -27.33 13.19 -6.60
CA GLY A 301 -28.31 13.62 -7.60
C GLY A 301 -29.73 13.73 -7.04
N LEU A 302 -30.15 12.78 -6.21
CA LEU A 302 -31.44 12.84 -5.53
C LEU A 302 -31.53 14.03 -4.56
N ILE A 303 -30.46 14.29 -3.80
CA ILE A 303 -30.40 15.43 -2.86
C ILE A 303 -30.43 16.75 -3.64
N ALA A 304 -29.62 16.88 -4.71
CA ALA A 304 -29.56 18.07 -5.54
C ALA A 304 -30.91 18.39 -6.21
N GLY A 305 -31.62 17.38 -6.69
CA GLY A 305 -32.93 17.52 -7.35
C GLY A 305 -34.10 17.72 -6.40
N TYR A 306 -33.94 17.41 -5.09
CA TYR A 306 -35.06 17.43 -4.15
C TYR A 306 -35.67 18.82 -3.93
N ILE A 307 -34.86 19.84 -3.70
CA ILE A 307 -35.34 21.22 -3.49
C ILE A 307 -36.02 21.78 -4.73
N PRO A 308 -35.43 21.74 -5.95
CA PRO A 308 -36.08 22.23 -7.14
C PRO A 308 -37.35 21.47 -7.49
N SER A 309 -37.38 20.16 -7.34
CA SER A 309 -38.56 19.33 -7.62
C SER A 309 -39.76 19.70 -6.70
N ARG A 310 -39.48 19.93 -5.43
CA ARG A 310 -40.51 20.33 -4.45
C ARG A 310 -41.03 21.73 -4.74
N ARG A 311 -40.18 22.66 -5.21
CA ARG A 311 -40.61 24.00 -5.65
C ARG A 311 -41.51 23.93 -6.87
N ALA A 312 -41.13 23.18 -7.88
CA ALA A 312 -41.95 22.95 -9.09
C ALA A 312 -43.33 22.37 -8.77
N ALA A 313 -43.40 21.37 -7.89
CA ALA A 313 -44.65 20.74 -7.47
C ALA A 313 -45.58 21.68 -6.71
N ARG A 314 -45.07 22.71 -6.06
CA ARG A 314 -45.86 23.70 -5.28
C ARG A 314 -46.34 24.89 -6.11
N LEU A 315 -45.90 25.09 -7.34
CA LEU A 315 -46.37 26.17 -8.23
C LEU A 315 -47.88 26.15 -8.36
N LYS A 316 -48.54 27.30 -8.18
CA LYS A 316 -49.96 27.42 -8.45
C LYS A 316 -50.21 27.45 -9.96
N THR A 317 -51.17 26.69 -10.44
CA THR A 317 -51.45 26.53 -11.86
C THR A 317 -51.81 27.87 -12.52
N VAL A 318 -52.53 28.74 -11.80
CA VAL A 318 -52.93 30.08 -12.31
C VAL A 318 -51.70 31.00 -12.50
N ASP A 319 -50.77 31.00 -11.53
CA ASP A 319 -49.56 31.83 -11.60
C ASP A 319 -48.60 31.32 -12.70
N ALA A 320 -48.49 29.99 -12.85
CA ALA A 320 -47.68 29.39 -13.90
C ALA A 320 -48.14 29.67 -15.33
N LEU A 321 -49.46 29.76 -15.54
CA LEU A 321 -50.04 30.08 -16.86
C LEU A 321 -49.99 31.59 -17.17
N ARG A 322 -49.92 32.47 -16.17
CA ARG A 322 -49.82 33.94 -16.32
C ARG A 322 -48.36 34.42 -16.57
N HIS A 323 -47.39 33.59 -16.36
CA HIS A 323 -45.96 33.95 -16.46
C HIS A 323 -45.41 34.03 -17.89
N ASN A 324 -46.25 33.89 -18.89
CA ASN A 324 -45.88 33.97 -20.31
C ASN A 324 -46.23 35.34 -20.97
N LYS A 325 -45.96 36.43 -20.26
CA LYS A 325 -45.97 37.80 -20.81
C LYS A 325 -44.64 38.49 -20.56
#